data_fc07d718302b1c3f59eccfec1d48f9eb
#
_entry.id   fc07d718302b1c3f59eccfec1d48f9eb
#
_cell.length_a   1.000
_cell.length_b   1.000
_cell.length_c   1.000
_cell.angle_alpha   90.00
_cell.angle_beta   90.00
_cell.angle_gamma   90.00
#
_symmetry.space_group_name_H-M   'P 1'
#
loop_
_entity.id
_entity.type
_entity.pdbx_description
1 polymer ?
#
loop_
_entity_poly.entity_id
_entity_poly.type
_entity_poly.pdbx_seq_one_letter_code
_entity_poly.pdbx_strand_id
1 'polypeptide(L)'
;HWGALPGTAREMEIVGNCLSGKPDSDVAIYTKDKATERQFMDYDGKEVNLFHFATHGFYYDDLDRKSNHEYMRRMSRLYDSFSGLLMSGANRGWENSEIGVNLDDGILTYDEIANCKFKDLEVVVLSACDTGLGDVNYDGVWGLQRAFKLAGATNLIVSLCKIDDSAAEQFMTHFYEGWLPETAFIRHLIRLGIR
;
A
#
# COMPACT_ATOMS: atom_id res chain seq x y z
N HIS A 1 8.89 -11.73 10.48
CA HIS A 1 7.76 -11.18 11.25
C HIS A 1 7.85 -9.66 11.27
N TRP A 2 6.81 -8.99 10.79
CA TRP A 2 6.72 -7.54 10.76
C TRP A 2 6.06 -7.01 12.03
N GLY A 3 6.68 -5.98 12.62
CA GLY A 3 6.17 -5.30 13.81
C GLY A 3 5.07 -4.29 13.49
N ALA A 4 4.42 -3.78 14.56
CA ALA A 4 3.48 -2.69 14.41
C ALA A 4 4.18 -1.37 14.00
N LEU A 5 3.48 -0.54 13.25
CA LEU A 5 3.91 0.81 12.86
C LEU A 5 3.13 1.85 13.68
N PRO A 6 3.69 2.38 14.78
CA PRO A 6 2.97 3.31 15.66
C PRO A 6 2.55 4.62 14.98
N GLY A 7 3.35 5.11 14.03
CA GLY A 7 3.09 6.34 13.29
C GLY A 7 1.89 6.25 12.36
N THR A 8 1.59 5.06 11.82
CA THR A 8 0.49 4.89 10.86
C THR A 8 -0.88 5.27 11.42
N ALA A 9 -1.13 5.02 12.71
CA ALA A 9 -2.41 5.36 13.34
C ALA A 9 -2.64 6.88 13.35
N ARG A 10 -1.60 7.65 13.64
CA ARG A 10 -1.62 9.10 13.64
C ARG A 10 -1.77 9.68 12.24
N GLU A 11 -0.99 9.16 11.30
CA GLU A 11 -1.10 9.51 9.89
C GLU A 11 -2.53 9.27 9.38
N MET A 12 -3.13 8.13 9.75
CA MET A 12 -4.49 7.79 9.41
C MET A 12 -5.53 8.77 9.99
N GLU A 13 -5.33 9.24 11.21
CA GLU A 13 -6.19 10.23 11.86
C GLU A 13 -6.09 11.61 11.16
N ILE A 14 -4.89 12.07 10.90
CA ILE A 14 -4.63 13.37 10.25
C ILE A 14 -5.30 13.41 8.87
N VAL A 15 -5.00 12.43 8.03
CA VAL A 15 -5.58 12.36 6.70
C VAL A 15 -7.12 12.26 6.75
N GLY A 16 -7.67 11.53 7.76
CA GLY A 16 -9.11 11.47 8.00
C GLY A 16 -9.72 12.82 8.29
N ASN A 17 -9.09 13.57 9.17
CA ASN A 17 -9.56 14.89 9.57
C ASN A 17 -9.49 15.90 8.42
N CYS A 18 -8.42 15.87 7.61
CA CYS A 18 -8.28 16.73 6.43
C CYS A 18 -9.38 16.47 5.39
N LEU A 19 -9.86 15.24 5.28
CA LEU A 19 -10.80 14.83 4.24
C LEU A 19 -12.26 14.81 4.70
N SER A 20 -12.54 14.47 5.96
CA SER A 20 -13.91 14.36 6.50
C SER A 20 -14.67 15.69 6.56
N GLY A 21 -13.98 16.82 6.45
CA GLY A 21 -14.58 18.15 6.42
C GLY A 21 -14.99 18.63 5.01
N LYS A 22 -14.73 17.85 3.96
CA LYS A 22 -15.03 18.24 2.58
C LYS A 22 -16.44 17.81 2.21
N PRO A 23 -17.27 18.71 1.63
CA PRO A 23 -18.57 18.31 1.10
C PRO A 23 -18.38 17.29 -0.02
N ASP A 24 -19.28 16.30 -0.07
CA ASP A 24 -19.31 15.23 -1.06
C ASP A 24 -18.09 14.26 -1.05
N SER A 25 -17.33 14.20 0.04
CA SER A 25 -16.28 13.21 0.20
C SER A 25 -16.81 11.93 0.86
N ASP A 26 -16.63 10.80 0.21
CA ASP A 26 -16.86 9.46 0.76
C ASP A 26 -15.50 8.87 1.18
N VAL A 27 -15.29 8.76 2.50
CA VAL A 27 -14.01 8.34 3.08
C VAL A 27 -14.19 7.01 3.81
N ALA A 28 -13.62 5.95 3.28
CA ALA A 28 -13.58 4.65 3.94
C ALA A 28 -12.20 4.42 4.58
N ILE A 29 -12.19 4.06 5.86
CA ILE A 29 -10.98 3.83 6.65
C ILE A 29 -10.96 2.40 7.16
N TYR A 30 -9.95 1.65 6.75
CA TYR A 30 -9.73 0.29 7.19
C TYR A 30 -8.43 0.21 7.99
N THR A 31 -8.50 -0.27 9.22
CA THR A 31 -7.35 -0.40 10.11
C THR A 31 -7.33 -1.77 10.78
N LYS A 32 -6.16 -2.19 11.24
CA LYS A 32 -5.98 -3.46 11.95
C LYS A 32 -6.51 -4.66 11.13
N ASP A 33 -7.38 -5.46 11.76
CA ASP A 33 -8.02 -6.64 11.21
C ASP A 33 -8.93 -6.37 10.01
N LYS A 34 -9.34 -5.12 9.80
CA LYS A 34 -10.17 -4.70 8.67
C LYS A 34 -9.37 -4.27 7.44
N ALA A 35 -8.07 -4.01 7.59
CA ALA A 35 -7.22 -3.63 6.47
C ALA A 35 -6.75 -4.86 5.68
N THR A 36 -7.67 -5.60 5.07
CA THR A 36 -7.42 -6.85 4.36
C THR A 36 -7.26 -6.63 2.86
N GLU A 37 -6.66 -7.60 2.17
CA GLU A 37 -6.60 -7.62 0.69
C GLU A 37 -7.99 -7.63 0.10
N ARG A 38 -8.91 -8.40 0.68
CA ARG A 38 -10.30 -8.46 0.24
C ARG A 38 -10.95 -7.07 0.21
N GLN A 39 -10.71 -6.26 1.23
CA GLN A 39 -11.22 -4.88 1.25
C GLN A 39 -10.66 -4.03 0.10
N PHE A 40 -9.43 -4.23 -0.29
CA PHE A 40 -8.86 -3.58 -1.47
C PHE A 40 -9.48 -4.13 -2.76
N MET A 41 -9.55 -5.46 -2.90
CA MET A 41 -10.10 -6.12 -4.09
C MET A 41 -11.58 -5.81 -4.31
N ASP A 42 -12.36 -5.55 -3.25
CA ASP A 42 -13.77 -5.17 -3.35
C ASP A 42 -13.99 -3.85 -4.10
N TYR A 43 -12.93 -3.07 -4.33
CA TYR A 43 -12.97 -1.83 -5.13
C TYR A 43 -12.61 -2.04 -6.60
N ASP A 44 -12.24 -3.24 -7.02
CA ASP A 44 -11.99 -3.53 -8.42
C ASP A 44 -13.22 -3.19 -9.29
N GLY A 45 -13.00 -2.48 -10.38
CA GLY A 45 -14.04 -2.00 -11.28
C GLY A 45 -14.85 -0.80 -10.77
N LYS A 46 -14.62 -0.32 -9.54
CA LYS A 46 -15.34 0.82 -8.95
C LYS A 46 -14.61 2.15 -9.19
N GLU A 47 -15.36 3.24 -8.98
CA GLU A 47 -14.80 4.59 -8.95
C GLU A 47 -14.07 4.80 -7.62
N VAL A 48 -12.78 5.15 -7.70
CA VAL A 48 -11.94 5.49 -6.56
C VAL A 48 -10.99 6.59 -7.00
N ASN A 49 -10.99 7.73 -6.33
CA ASN A 49 -10.09 8.82 -6.68
C ASN A 49 -8.72 8.70 -5.99
N LEU A 50 -8.69 8.16 -4.78
CA LEU A 50 -7.47 8.09 -4.01
C LEU A 50 -7.40 6.83 -3.13
N PHE A 51 -6.26 6.15 -3.22
CA PHE A 51 -5.83 5.17 -2.23
C PHE A 51 -4.69 5.73 -1.40
N HIS A 52 -4.76 5.54 -0.09
CA HIS A 52 -3.67 5.81 0.83
C HIS A 52 -3.33 4.56 1.62
N PHE A 53 -2.12 4.05 1.45
CA PHE A 53 -1.59 2.90 2.18
C PHE A 53 -0.57 3.37 3.20
N ALA A 54 -0.85 3.14 4.48
CA ALA A 54 0.08 3.32 5.59
C ALA A 54 0.40 1.95 6.19
N THR A 55 1.35 1.25 5.59
CA THR A 55 1.70 -0.14 5.92
C THR A 55 3.16 -0.44 5.62
N HIS A 56 3.61 -1.66 5.89
CA HIS A 56 4.89 -2.14 5.39
C HIS A 56 4.81 -2.50 3.91
N GLY A 57 5.85 -2.14 3.16
CA GLY A 57 6.12 -2.70 1.85
C GLY A 57 7.29 -3.67 1.90
N PHE A 58 7.39 -4.57 0.96
CA PHE A 58 8.56 -5.43 0.80
C PHE A 58 8.96 -5.56 -0.67
N TYR A 59 10.22 -5.88 -0.84
CA TYR A 59 10.83 -6.15 -2.13
C TYR A 59 11.87 -7.26 -2.00
N TYR A 60 11.85 -8.20 -2.92
CA TYR A 60 12.87 -9.24 -3.06
C TYR A 60 13.46 -9.20 -4.46
N ASP A 61 14.77 -9.07 -4.54
CA ASP A 61 15.51 -9.12 -5.78
C ASP A 61 16.14 -10.50 -6.03
N ASP A 62 16.86 -10.61 -7.14
CA ASP A 62 17.59 -11.82 -7.52
C ASP A 62 18.59 -12.33 -6.47
N LEU A 63 19.05 -11.47 -5.54
CA LEU A 63 20.00 -11.82 -4.50
C LEU A 63 19.36 -12.67 -3.41
N ASP A 64 18.06 -12.52 -3.20
CA ASP A 64 17.28 -13.30 -2.23
C ASP A 64 16.82 -14.68 -2.76
N ARG A 65 17.17 -15.04 -3.99
CA ARG A 65 16.91 -16.38 -4.59
C ARG A 65 17.48 -17.53 -3.76
N LYS A 66 18.36 -17.24 -2.81
CA LYS A 66 18.90 -18.20 -1.84
C LYS A 66 18.05 -18.34 -0.58
N SER A 67 16.94 -17.62 -0.50
CA SER A 67 15.98 -17.73 0.60
C SER A 67 15.53 -19.19 0.78
N ASN A 68 15.45 -19.65 2.03
CA ASN A 68 14.94 -20.99 2.36
C ASN A 68 13.43 -21.13 2.12
N HIS A 69 12.74 -20.05 1.79
CA HIS A 69 11.31 -20.03 1.54
C HIS A 69 11.01 -20.49 0.11
N GLU A 70 10.41 -21.66 -0.06
CA GLU A 70 10.17 -22.29 -1.36
C GLU A 70 9.31 -21.41 -2.27
N TYR A 71 8.31 -20.75 -1.72
CA TYR A 71 7.46 -19.80 -2.45
C TYR A 71 8.27 -18.64 -3.01
N MET A 72 9.12 -18.01 -2.18
CA MET A 72 9.96 -16.89 -2.63
C MET A 72 10.92 -17.31 -3.74
N ARG A 73 11.51 -18.51 -3.62
CA ARG A 73 12.34 -19.10 -4.69
C ARG A 73 11.54 -19.37 -5.98
N ARG A 74 10.27 -19.72 -5.86
CA ARG A 74 9.40 -19.94 -7.02
C ARG A 74 9.02 -18.62 -7.68
N MET A 75 8.63 -17.62 -6.91
CA MET A 75 8.25 -16.31 -7.41
C MET A 75 9.44 -15.54 -8.02
N SER A 76 10.62 -15.59 -7.39
CA SER A 76 11.83 -14.97 -7.94
C SER A 76 12.35 -15.63 -9.22
N ARG A 77 11.91 -16.84 -9.55
CA ARG A 77 12.18 -17.47 -10.85
C ARG A 77 11.21 -17.07 -11.95
N LEU A 78 10.00 -16.66 -11.55
CA LEU A 78 8.94 -16.25 -12.48
C LEU A 78 9.00 -14.75 -12.78
N TYR A 79 9.50 -13.98 -11.83
CA TYR A 79 9.60 -12.52 -11.91
C TYR A 79 11.01 -12.10 -11.50
N ASP A 80 11.59 -11.17 -12.23
CA ASP A 80 12.92 -10.61 -11.92
C ASP A 80 12.91 -9.88 -10.57
N SER A 81 11.73 -9.46 -10.08
CA SER A 81 11.51 -8.85 -8.78
C SER A 81 10.14 -9.20 -8.23
N PHE A 82 10.04 -9.34 -6.91
CA PHE A 82 8.79 -9.58 -6.22
C PHE A 82 8.57 -8.51 -5.16
N SER A 83 7.51 -7.73 -5.30
CA SER A 83 7.16 -6.65 -4.39
C SER A 83 5.69 -6.69 -3.99
N GLY A 84 5.37 -6.18 -2.82
CA GLY A 84 4.00 -6.12 -2.32
C GLY A 84 3.84 -5.24 -1.10
N LEU A 85 2.58 -5.06 -0.70
CA LEU A 85 2.18 -4.37 0.51
C LEU A 85 1.66 -5.39 1.52
N LEU A 86 1.98 -5.17 2.80
CA LEU A 86 1.51 -6.04 3.87
C LEU A 86 0.16 -5.57 4.37
N MET A 87 -0.81 -6.46 4.31
CA MET A 87 -2.17 -6.25 4.77
C MET A 87 -2.42 -7.04 6.06
N SER A 88 -3.62 -6.93 6.61
CA SER A 88 -4.00 -7.73 7.78
C SER A 88 -3.88 -9.22 7.47
N GLY A 89 -3.21 -9.96 8.35
CA GLY A 89 -2.95 -11.39 8.15
C GLY A 89 -1.57 -11.72 7.56
N ALA A 90 -0.81 -10.74 7.06
CA ALA A 90 0.45 -10.94 6.36
C ALA A 90 1.47 -11.82 7.12
N ASN A 91 1.62 -11.63 8.42
CA ASN A 91 2.53 -12.47 9.21
C ASN A 91 2.13 -13.95 9.17
N ARG A 92 0.84 -14.24 9.24
CA ARG A 92 0.31 -15.61 9.18
C ARG A 92 0.50 -16.21 7.78
N GLY A 93 0.12 -15.46 6.75
CA GLY A 93 0.31 -15.90 5.35
C GLY A 93 1.77 -16.17 5.04
N TRP A 94 2.66 -15.32 5.53
CA TRP A 94 4.10 -15.46 5.37
C TRP A 94 4.67 -16.72 6.08
N GLU A 95 4.29 -16.92 7.34
CA GLU A 95 4.76 -18.08 8.15
C GLU A 95 4.25 -19.41 7.60
N ASN A 96 3.02 -19.44 7.09
CA ASN A 96 2.40 -20.65 6.56
C ASN A 96 2.76 -20.93 5.09
N SER A 97 3.54 -20.06 4.44
CA SER A 97 3.86 -20.18 3.01
C SER A 97 2.61 -20.20 2.11
N GLU A 98 1.55 -19.52 2.52
CA GLU A 98 0.27 -19.43 1.81
C GLU A 98 0.23 -18.29 0.76
N ILE A 99 1.33 -17.57 0.62
CA ILE A 99 1.43 -16.38 -0.23
C ILE A 99 1.10 -16.71 -1.69
N GLY A 100 0.11 -16.00 -2.24
CA GLY A 100 -0.36 -16.21 -3.61
C GLY A 100 -1.13 -17.52 -3.84
N VAL A 101 -1.46 -18.25 -2.78
CA VAL A 101 -2.33 -19.45 -2.84
C VAL A 101 -3.77 -19.07 -2.54
N ASN A 102 -3.97 -18.13 -1.62
CA ASN A 102 -5.28 -17.58 -1.26
C ASN A 102 -5.30 -16.08 -1.54
N LEU A 103 -6.41 -15.58 -2.07
CA LEU A 103 -6.67 -14.16 -2.31
C LEU A 103 -6.82 -13.30 -1.03
N ASP A 104 -6.42 -13.81 0.12
CA ASP A 104 -6.58 -13.15 1.42
C ASP A 104 -5.50 -13.64 2.39
N ASP A 105 -4.28 -13.80 1.87
CA ASP A 105 -3.12 -14.22 2.68
C ASP A 105 -2.46 -13.07 3.45
N GLY A 106 -2.93 -11.85 3.19
CA GLY A 106 -2.46 -10.62 3.81
C GLY A 106 -1.29 -9.98 3.07
N ILE A 107 -0.96 -10.43 1.87
CA ILE A 107 0.16 -9.90 1.08
C ILE A 107 -0.32 -9.45 -0.29
N LEU A 108 -0.64 -8.18 -0.41
CA LEU A 108 -1.09 -7.59 -1.66
C LEU A 108 0.07 -7.45 -2.64
N THR A 109 0.14 -8.35 -3.60
CA THR A 109 1.26 -8.49 -4.55
C THR A 109 1.14 -7.56 -5.75
N TYR A 110 2.25 -7.39 -6.47
CA TYR A 110 2.29 -6.71 -7.76
C TYR A 110 1.20 -7.22 -8.72
N ASP A 111 1.10 -8.53 -8.88
CA ASP A 111 0.17 -9.13 -9.86
C ASP A 111 -1.28 -8.88 -9.50
N GLU A 112 -1.63 -8.97 -8.24
CA GLU A 112 -2.98 -8.68 -7.76
C GLU A 112 -3.37 -7.23 -8.02
N ILE A 113 -2.48 -6.28 -7.70
CA ILE A 113 -2.70 -4.87 -7.97
C ILE A 113 -2.82 -4.62 -9.48
N ALA A 114 -1.91 -5.15 -10.29
CA ALA A 114 -1.85 -4.92 -11.72
C ALA A 114 -3.06 -5.47 -12.49
N ASN A 115 -3.72 -6.49 -11.94
CA ASN A 115 -4.93 -7.08 -12.50
C ASN A 115 -6.22 -6.30 -12.17
N CYS A 116 -6.20 -5.43 -11.15
CA CYS A 116 -7.32 -4.55 -10.84
C CYS A 116 -7.52 -3.47 -11.91
N LYS A 117 -8.74 -2.95 -12.00
CA LYS A 117 -9.12 -1.85 -12.90
C LYS A 117 -9.97 -0.84 -12.14
N PHE A 118 -9.34 0.17 -11.59
CA PHE A 118 -10.03 1.25 -10.89
C PHE A 118 -10.44 2.35 -11.88
N LYS A 119 -11.62 2.90 -11.66
CA LYS A 119 -12.11 4.05 -12.42
C LYS A 119 -11.77 5.33 -11.68
N ASP A 120 -11.31 6.33 -12.43
CA ASP A 120 -11.01 7.68 -11.94
C ASP A 120 -9.95 7.73 -10.82
N LEU A 121 -9.04 6.74 -10.78
CA LEU A 121 -7.97 6.69 -9.79
C LEU A 121 -6.90 7.76 -10.09
N GLU A 122 -7.02 8.89 -9.39
CA GLU A 122 -6.13 10.03 -9.58
C GLU A 122 -4.81 9.88 -8.84
N VAL A 123 -4.86 9.42 -7.59
CA VAL A 123 -3.68 9.37 -6.73
C VAL A 123 -3.61 8.09 -5.91
N VAL A 124 -2.42 7.52 -5.84
CA VAL A 124 -2.07 6.50 -4.85
C VAL A 124 -0.93 7.01 -3.98
N VAL A 125 -1.13 7.00 -2.67
CA VAL A 125 -0.11 7.34 -1.67
C VAL A 125 0.37 6.05 -1.02
N LEU A 126 1.67 5.79 -1.14
CA LEU A 126 2.35 4.66 -0.50
C LEU A 126 3.24 5.17 0.63
N SER A 127 2.67 5.32 1.83
CA SER A 127 3.41 5.55 3.07
C SER A 127 3.87 4.21 3.64
N ALA A 128 4.73 3.52 2.90
CA ALA A 128 5.07 2.11 3.11
C ALA A 128 6.60 1.88 3.10
N CYS A 129 7.35 2.75 3.74
CA CYS A 129 8.81 2.80 3.58
C CYS A 129 9.61 2.01 4.61
N ASP A 130 8.98 1.29 5.53
CA ASP A 130 9.72 0.46 6.48
C ASP A 130 9.92 -0.96 5.94
N THR A 131 10.84 -1.09 5.01
CA THR A 131 11.38 -2.40 4.66
C THR A 131 12.40 -2.80 5.70
N GLY A 132 11.98 -3.22 6.88
CA GLY A 132 12.88 -3.67 7.96
C GLY A 132 13.81 -4.83 7.59
N LEU A 133 13.98 -5.14 6.32
CA LEU A 133 14.75 -6.23 5.75
C LEU A 133 15.81 -5.81 4.72
N GLY A 134 16.21 -4.53 4.66
CA GLY A 134 17.32 -4.13 3.79
C GLY A 134 17.11 -2.80 3.09
N ASP A 135 18.12 -2.36 2.38
CA ASP A 135 18.08 -1.14 1.58
C ASP A 135 16.92 -1.18 0.60
N VAL A 136 16.11 -0.11 0.59
CA VAL A 136 15.05 0.07 -0.40
C VAL A 136 15.70 0.10 -1.77
N ASN A 137 15.59 -0.99 -2.49
CA ASN A 137 16.05 -1.00 -3.86
C ASN A 137 15.04 -0.22 -4.71
N TYR A 138 15.53 0.67 -5.56
CA TYR A 138 14.69 1.45 -6.48
C TYR A 138 13.71 0.56 -7.25
N ASP A 139 14.10 -0.68 -7.55
CA ASP A 139 13.31 -1.64 -8.31
C ASP A 139 12.02 -2.09 -7.59
N GLY A 140 12.01 -2.19 -6.26
CA GLY A 140 10.80 -2.55 -5.51
C GLY A 140 9.73 -1.46 -5.53
N VAL A 141 10.15 -0.21 -5.38
CA VAL A 141 9.27 0.94 -5.55
C VAL A 141 8.75 1.00 -6.99
N TRP A 142 9.60 0.76 -7.98
CA TRP A 142 9.23 0.72 -9.39
C TRP A 142 8.20 -0.39 -9.69
N GLY A 143 8.31 -1.56 -9.05
CA GLY A 143 7.35 -2.64 -9.21
C GLY A 143 5.95 -2.21 -8.82
N LEU A 144 5.75 -1.71 -7.60
CA LEU A 144 4.44 -1.24 -7.12
C LEU A 144 3.91 -0.04 -7.91
N GLN A 145 4.79 0.90 -8.29
CA GLN A 145 4.40 2.01 -9.15
C GLN A 145 3.80 1.52 -10.47
N ARG A 146 4.47 0.57 -11.11
CA ARG A 146 3.99 -0.02 -12.37
C ARG A 146 2.67 -0.75 -12.18
N ALA A 147 2.52 -1.51 -11.09
CA ALA A 147 1.29 -2.23 -10.78
C ALA A 147 0.10 -1.26 -10.66
N PHE A 148 0.22 -0.20 -9.87
CA PHE A 148 -0.84 0.81 -9.72
C PHE A 148 -1.10 1.58 -11.01
N LYS A 149 -0.08 1.86 -11.81
CA LYS A 149 -0.27 2.46 -13.15
C LYS A 149 -1.09 1.56 -14.07
N LEU A 150 -0.84 0.26 -14.07
CA LEU A 150 -1.62 -0.72 -14.83
C LEU A 150 -3.06 -0.83 -14.31
N ALA A 151 -3.26 -0.66 -13.01
CA ALA A 151 -4.56 -0.65 -12.36
C ALA A 151 -5.36 0.65 -12.59
N GLY A 152 -4.76 1.68 -13.21
CA GLY A 152 -5.45 2.93 -13.59
C GLY A 152 -4.99 4.19 -12.85
N ALA A 153 -4.00 4.11 -11.96
CA ALA A 153 -3.53 5.27 -11.21
C ALA A 153 -2.86 6.32 -12.11
N THR A 154 -3.30 7.58 -12.00
CA THR A 154 -2.70 8.69 -12.72
C THR A 154 -1.42 9.18 -12.04
N ASN A 155 -1.42 9.30 -10.73
CA ASN A 155 -0.28 9.78 -9.95
C ASN A 155 0.02 8.81 -8.80
N LEU A 156 1.31 8.73 -8.44
CA LEU A 156 1.75 8.01 -7.25
C LEU A 156 2.65 8.91 -6.40
N ILE A 157 2.43 8.87 -5.10
CA ILE A 157 3.27 9.49 -4.09
C ILE A 157 3.88 8.37 -3.29
N VAL A 158 5.21 8.27 -3.35
CA VAL A 158 5.97 7.17 -2.75
C VAL A 158 7.20 7.75 -2.08
N SER A 159 7.51 7.32 -0.88
CA SER A 159 8.80 7.64 -0.28
C SER A 159 9.91 6.80 -0.91
N LEU A 160 10.98 7.46 -1.32
CA LEU A 160 12.16 6.82 -1.93
C LEU A 160 13.26 6.49 -0.91
N CYS A 161 13.05 6.82 0.35
CA CYS A 161 14.01 6.58 1.42
C CYS A 161 13.27 6.33 2.73
N LYS A 162 13.98 5.74 3.68
CA LYS A 162 13.45 5.60 5.04
C LYS A 162 13.27 6.98 5.67
N ILE A 163 12.04 7.27 6.06
CA ILE A 163 11.66 8.50 6.75
C ILE A 163 11.22 8.12 8.17
N ASP A 164 11.58 8.91 9.16
CA ASP A 164 11.04 8.71 10.50
C ASP A 164 9.53 9.06 10.56
N ASP A 165 8.82 8.44 11.49
CA ASP A 165 7.37 8.57 11.62
C ASP A 165 6.91 10.03 11.79
N SER A 166 7.70 10.87 12.48
CA SER A 166 7.38 12.28 12.70
C SER A 166 7.52 13.12 11.43
N ALA A 167 8.54 12.85 10.62
CA ALA A 167 8.72 13.52 9.34
C ALA A 167 7.65 13.08 8.33
N ALA A 168 7.29 11.80 8.31
CA ALA A 168 6.19 11.28 7.48
C ALA A 168 4.85 11.92 7.86
N GLU A 169 4.55 12.02 9.16
CA GLU A 169 3.35 12.69 9.69
C GLU A 169 3.28 14.16 9.22
N GLN A 170 4.37 14.92 9.38
CA GLN A 170 4.41 16.32 8.96
C GLN A 170 4.25 16.46 7.45
N PHE A 171 4.95 15.64 6.68
CA PHE A 171 4.83 15.64 5.22
C PHE A 171 3.39 15.37 4.78
N MET A 172 2.76 14.33 5.30
CA MET A 172 1.38 13.99 4.94
C MET A 172 0.39 15.06 5.36
N THR A 173 0.58 15.70 6.52
CA THR A 173 -0.23 16.83 6.96
C THR A 173 -0.17 17.96 5.93
N HIS A 174 1.01 18.45 5.62
CA HIS A 174 1.18 19.54 4.66
C HIS A 174 0.75 19.16 3.25
N PHE A 175 0.98 17.91 2.85
CA PHE A 175 0.55 17.42 1.55
C PHE A 175 -0.97 17.48 1.41
N TYR A 176 -1.72 16.94 2.37
CA TYR A 176 -3.18 16.93 2.30
C TYR A 176 -3.79 18.31 2.51
N GLU A 177 -3.23 19.13 3.38
CA GLU A 177 -3.67 20.53 3.55
C GLU A 177 -3.44 21.37 2.28
N GLY A 178 -2.32 21.17 1.59
CA GLY A 178 -1.96 21.94 0.40
C GLY A 178 -2.54 21.39 -0.90
N TRP A 179 -2.69 20.06 -1.00
CA TRP A 179 -3.15 19.41 -2.23
C TRP A 179 -4.67 19.40 -2.38
N LEU A 180 -5.41 19.45 -1.27
CA LEU A 180 -6.86 19.44 -1.28
C LEU A 180 -7.40 20.87 -1.43
N PRO A 181 -7.59 21.40 -2.66
CA PRO A 181 -8.25 22.67 -2.84
C PRO A 181 -9.68 22.58 -2.28
N GLU A 182 -10.24 23.72 -1.89
CA GLU A 182 -11.61 23.81 -1.35
C GLU A 182 -12.68 23.17 -2.24
N THR A 183 -12.36 22.98 -3.53
CA THR A 183 -13.25 22.44 -4.57
C THR A 183 -12.89 21.02 -5.03
N ALA A 184 -11.92 20.34 -4.41
CA ALA A 184 -11.57 18.99 -4.83
C ALA A 184 -12.67 17.99 -4.44
N PHE A 185 -13.30 17.40 -5.44
CA PHE A 185 -14.24 16.29 -5.25
C PHE A 185 -13.47 14.98 -5.10
N ILE A 186 -13.21 14.59 -3.87
CA ILE A 186 -12.73 13.24 -3.59
C ILE A 186 -13.96 12.37 -3.33
N ARG A 187 -14.46 11.70 -4.35
CA ARG A 187 -15.65 10.88 -4.23
C ARG A 187 -15.43 9.64 -3.38
N HIS A 188 -14.28 9.01 -3.54
CA HIS A 188 -13.96 7.77 -2.81
C HIS A 188 -12.49 7.74 -2.42
N LEU A 189 -12.22 7.90 -1.15
CA LEU A 189 -10.92 7.69 -0.55
C LEU A 189 -10.93 6.38 0.24
N ILE A 190 -10.00 5.50 -0.08
CA ILE A 190 -9.81 4.25 0.64
C ILE A 190 -8.46 4.26 1.31
N ARG A 191 -8.47 3.99 2.60
CA ARG A 191 -7.29 3.99 3.46
C ARG A 191 -7.10 2.62 4.07
N LEU A 192 -5.92 2.08 3.88
CA LEU A 192 -5.52 0.77 4.38
C LEU A 192 -4.27 0.94 5.25
N GLY A 193 -4.38 0.63 6.54
CA GLY A 193 -3.27 0.73 7.48
C GLY A 193 -3.24 -0.42 8.47
N ILE A 194 -2.06 -0.96 8.71
CA ILE A 194 -1.80 -2.04 9.67
C ILE A 194 -1.22 -1.43 10.94
N ARG A 195 -1.72 -1.91 12.09
CA ARG A 195 -1.11 -1.67 13.40
C ARG A 195 -0.25 -2.81 13.81
#